data_80fa511ac90ecfc970dc045bc23b4fa0
#
_entry.id   80fa511ac90ecfc970dc045bc23b4fa0
#
_cell.length_a   1.000
_cell.length_b   1.000
_cell.length_c   1.000
_cell.angle_alpha   90.00
_cell.angle_beta   90.00
_cell.angle_gamma   90.00
#
_symmetry.space_group_name_H-M   'P 1'
#
loop_
_entity.id
_entity.type
_entity.pdbx_description
1 polymer ?
#
loop_
_entity_poly.entity_id
_entity_poly.type
_entity_poly.pdbx_seq_one_letter_code
_entity_poly.pdbx_strand_id
1 'polypeptide(L)'
;MADGGAMLVELVKVAKFPWSPWLAQIRTPYGHTAVRWCGDRTAKPGEYNVEWTVDKNLTWGANAKPAAVPGPGIHAGGHCVILRGRLSIEEDGAGVLDLGGALILLDLAAPVPEDVAGTWIELWVERERISLHPYAL
;
A
#
# COMPACT_ATOMS: atom_id res chain seq x y z
N MET A 1 17.06 -8.08 10.61
CA MET A 1 16.83 -7.72 9.59
C MET A 1 15.78 -6.81 9.52
N ALA A 2 15.83 -6.11 8.82
CA ALA A 2 14.91 -5.13 8.77
C ALA A 2 13.60 -5.73 8.44
N ASP A 3 12.64 -5.33 9.09
CA ASP A 3 11.40 -5.71 8.70
C ASP A 3 10.93 -4.80 7.65
N GLY A 4 11.54 -4.72 6.56
CA GLY A 4 11.30 -3.87 5.42
C GLY A 4 9.87 -3.48 5.11
N GLY A 5 8.89 -3.92 5.87
CA GLY A 5 7.51 -3.56 5.65
C GLY A 5 7.05 -2.29 6.34
N ALA A 6 7.87 -1.71 7.20
CA ALA A 6 7.45 -0.62 8.07
C ALA A 6 7.49 0.73 7.38
N MET A 7 6.50 1.56 7.67
CA MET A 7 6.49 2.96 7.26
C MET A 7 5.93 3.79 8.40
N LEU A 8 6.54 4.96 8.65
CA LEU A 8 6.00 5.93 9.58
C LEU A 8 4.92 6.74 8.88
N VAL A 9 3.73 6.76 9.44
CA VAL A 9 2.61 7.53 8.91
C VAL A 9 2.05 8.44 9.99
N GLU A 10 1.44 9.53 9.56
CA GLU A 10 0.66 10.38 10.47
C GLU A 10 -0.79 9.94 10.40
N LEU A 11 -1.32 9.46 11.53
CA LEU A 11 -2.74 9.14 11.65
C LEU A 11 -3.49 10.43 11.91
N VAL A 12 -4.45 10.77 11.05
CA VAL A 12 -5.29 11.95 11.21
C VAL A 12 -6.52 11.59 12.05
N LYS A 13 -7.20 10.52 11.68
CA LYS A 13 -8.33 9.99 12.47
C LYS A 13 -8.70 8.59 12.01
N VAL A 14 -9.37 7.86 12.90
CA VAL A 14 -9.99 6.57 12.60
C VAL A 14 -11.49 6.78 12.59
N ALA A 15 -12.16 6.29 11.55
CA ALA A 15 -13.59 6.47 11.36
C ALA A 15 -14.22 5.25 10.74
N LYS A 16 -15.53 5.11 10.90
CA LYS A 16 -16.29 4.02 10.30
C LYS A 16 -17.62 4.56 9.80
N PHE A 17 -17.96 4.19 8.57
CA PHE A 17 -19.29 4.40 8.02
C PHE A 17 -20.09 3.10 8.18
N PRO A 18 -21.44 3.15 8.15
CA PRO A 18 -22.25 1.95 8.36
C PRO A 18 -21.93 0.80 7.40
N TRP A 19 -21.44 1.11 6.20
CA TRP A 19 -21.16 0.13 5.15
C TRP A 19 -19.67 -0.17 4.98
N SER A 20 -18.80 0.34 5.85
CA SER A 20 -17.36 0.21 5.67
C SER A 20 -16.70 -0.45 6.88
N PRO A 21 -15.50 -1.01 6.71
CA PRO A 21 -14.65 -1.33 7.85
C PRO A 21 -14.15 -0.05 8.52
N TRP A 22 -13.38 -0.20 9.59
CA TRP A 22 -12.70 0.94 10.21
C TRP A 22 -11.61 1.42 9.27
N LEU A 23 -11.67 2.71 8.94
CA LEU A 23 -10.71 3.36 8.04
C LEU A 23 -9.87 4.34 8.81
N ALA A 24 -8.61 4.46 8.40
CA ALA A 24 -7.69 5.46 8.92
C ALA A 24 -7.41 6.47 7.82
N GLN A 25 -7.62 7.75 8.13
CA GLN A 25 -7.09 8.83 7.31
C GLN A 25 -5.65 9.05 7.71
N ILE A 26 -4.75 8.96 6.76
CA ILE A 26 -3.32 9.06 7.01
C ILE A 26 -2.66 10.06 6.08
N ARG A 27 -1.55 10.61 6.54
CA ARG A 27 -0.60 11.38 5.73
C ARG A 27 0.74 10.70 5.75
N THR A 28 1.39 10.68 4.61
CA THR A 28 2.74 10.14 4.45
C THR A 28 3.56 11.13 3.65
N PRO A 29 4.90 10.97 3.60
CA PRO A 29 5.72 11.81 2.71
C PRO A 29 5.35 11.68 1.23
N TYR A 30 4.61 10.63 0.85
CA TYR A 30 4.30 10.31 -0.54
C TYR A 30 2.86 10.61 -0.93
N GLY A 31 2.04 11.09 -0.01
CA GLY A 31 0.65 11.43 -0.25
C GLY A 31 -0.23 11.07 0.93
N HIS A 32 -1.51 11.35 0.80
CA HIS A 32 -2.49 11.08 1.84
C HIS A 32 -3.62 10.23 1.26
N THR A 33 -4.26 9.46 2.14
CA THR A 33 -5.36 8.58 1.73
C THR A 33 -6.11 8.10 2.96
N ALA A 34 -7.13 7.28 2.73
CA ALA A 34 -7.84 6.56 3.78
C ALA A 34 -7.86 5.09 3.41
N VAL A 35 -7.44 4.24 4.33
CA VAL A 35 -7.36 2.79 4.13
C VAL A 35 -7.79 2.09 5.41
N ARG A 36 -7.94 0.78 5.35
CA ARG A 36 -8.40 0.00 6.48
C ARG A 36 -7.43 0.07 7.64
N TRP A 37 -7.96 0.29 8.84
CA TRP A 37 -7.17 0.36 10.07
C TRP A 37 -7.34 -0.93 10.85
N CYS A 38 -6.24 -1.64 11.06
CA CYS A 38 -6.22 -2.90 11.81
C CYS A 38 -5.55 -2.73 13.18
N GLY A 39 -5.72 -1.57 13.78
CA GLY A 39 -5.23 -1.27 15.12
C GLY A 39 -6.37 -0.90 16.05
N ASP A 40 -6.01 -0.25 17.14
CA ASP A 40 -6.97 0.23 18.13
C ASP A 40 -7.89 1.25 17.47
N ARG A 41 -9.20 1.03 17.58
CA ARG A 41 -10.22 1.90 16.99
C ARG A 41 -10.29 3.26 17.68
N THR A 42 -9.75 3.36 18.89
CA THR A 42 -9.67 4.60 19.64
C THR A 42 -8.30 5.25 19.53
N ALA A 43 -7.49 4.82 18.59
CA ALA A 43 -6.15 5.37 18.39
C ALA A 43 -6.23 6.89 18.19
N LYS A 44 -5.36 7.61 18.91
CA LYS A 44 -5.31 9.06 18.83
C LYS A 44 -4.49 9.51 17.62
N PRO A 45 -4.77 10.70 17.07
CA PRO A 45 -3.92 11.27 16.03
C PRO A 45 -2.47 11.32 16.46
N GLY A 46 -1.57 11.13 15.51
CA GLY A 46 -0.15 11.14 15.78
C GLY A 46 0.59 10.22 14.84
N GLU A 47 1.86 10.00 15.13
CA GLU A 47 2.72 9.17 14.29
C GLU A 47 2.70 7.72 14.73
N TYR A 48 2.59 6.83 13.77
CA TYR A 48 2.58 5.38 13.99
C TYR A 48 3.47 4.70 12.96
N ASN A 49 4.23 3.71 13.43
CA ASN A 49 4.88 2.79 12.52
C ASN A 49 3.87 1.74 12.11
N VAL A 50 3.70 1.53 10.82
CA VAL A 50 2.69 0.61 10.31
C VAL A 50 3.30 -0.32 9.28
N GLU A 51 2.77 -1.53 9.20
CA GLU A 51 2.98 -2.42 8.07
C GLU A 51 1.79 -2.32 7.15
N TRP A 52 2.06 -2.33 5.85
CA TRP A 52 1.04 -2.28 4.81
C TRP A 52 0.78 -3.68 4.30
N THR A 53 -0.47 -4.06 4.18
CA THR A 53 -0.84 -5.28 3.48
C THR A 53 -1.87 -4.95 2.42
N VAL A 54 -1.79 -5.66 1.30
CA VAL A 54 -2.71 -5.49 0.17
C VAL A 54 -3.32 -6.85 -0.10
N ASP A 55 -4.64 -6.93 0.04
CA ASP A 55 -5.40 -8.16 -0.21
C ASP A 55 -5.98 -8.11 -1.62
N LYS A 56 -5.10 -8.09 -2.60
CA LYS A 56 -5.47 -8.01 -4.02
C LYS A 56 -4.32 -8.52 -4.86
N ASN A 57 -4.61 -9.44 -5.77
CA ASN A 57 -3.60 -9.89 -6.71
C ASN A 57 -3.24 -8.78 -7.68
N LEU A 58 -1.97 -8.70 -8.04
CA LEU A 58 -1.54 -7.84 -9.11
C LEU A 58 -1.83 -8.53 -10.44
N THR A 59 -2.59 -7.88 -11.30
CA THR A 59 -2.90 -8.34 -12.64
C THR A 59 -2.43 -7.28 -13.62
N TRP A 60 -1.31 -7.57 -14.28
CA TRP A 60 -0.69 -6.61 -15.19
C TRP A 60 -1.62 -6.25 -16.33
N GLY A 61 -1.80 -4.97 -16.58
CA GLY A 61 -2.73 -4.48 -17.58
C GLY A 61 -4.15 -4.30 -17.08
N ALA A 62 -4.49 -4.84 -15.91
CA ALA A 62 -5.80 -4.65 -15.30
C ALA A 62 -5.75 -3.66 -14.15
N ASN A 63 -5.07 -4.03 -13.03
CA ASN A 63 -4.95 -3.10 -11.90
C ASN A 63 -3.52 -2.59 -11.70
N ALA A 64 -2.63 -2.87 -12.65
CA ALA A 64 -1.25 -2.40 -12.58
C ALA A 64 -0.78 -2.00 -13.98
N LYS A 65 0.02 -0.94 -14.03
CA LYS A 65 0.57 -0.41 -15.29
C LYS A 65 1.89 0.32 -15.00
N PRO A 66 2.68 0.61 -16.05
CA PRO A 66 3.88 1.42 -15.85
C PRO A 66 3.52 2.78 -15.24
N ALA A 67 4.36 3.25 -14.32
CA ALA A 67 4.18 4.58 -13.74
C ALA A 67 4.61 5.65 -14.75
N ALA A 68 3.90 6.77 -14.77
CA ALA A 68 4.24 7.89 -15.64
C ALA A 68 5.49 8.61 -15.17
N VAL A 69 5.78 8.56 -13.87
CA VAL A 69 6.94 9.20 -13.27
C VAL A 69 7.55 8.25 -12.25
N PRO A 70 8.86 8.35 -11.98
CA PRO A 70 9.49 7.55 -10.94
C PRO A 70 9.17 8.10 -9.55
N GLY A 71 9.56 7.34 -8.55
CA GLY A 71 9.41 7.73 -7.15
C GLY A 71 8.14 7.19 -6.52
N PRO A 72 8.15 7.01 -5.19
CA PRO A 72 6.97 6.53 -4.49
C PRO A 72 5.85 7.55 -4.50
N GLY A 73 4.62 7.07 -4.51
CA GLY A 73 3.45 7.94 -4.48
C GLY A 73 2.24 7.20 -3.94
N ILE A 74 1.38 7.93 -3.23
CA ILE A 74 0.14 7.42 -2.71
C ILE A 74 -0.94 8.44 -3.08
N HIS A 75 -1.92 8.01 -3.87
CA HIS A 75 -2.95 8.91 -4.37
C HIS A 75 -4.32 8.33 -4.12
N ALA A 76 -5.26 9.18 -3.72
CA ALA A 76 -6.65 8.79 -3.64
C ALA A 76 -7.29 8.88 -5.03
N GLY A 77 -7.99 7.83 -5.42
CA GLY A 77 -8.66 7.77 -6.72
C GLY A 77 -10.09 7.27 -6.56
N GLY A 78 -10.95 8.06 -5.95
CA GLY A 78 -12.31 7.62 -5.67
C GLY A 78 -12.33 6.53 -4.61
N HIS A 79 -12.89 5.36 -4.94
CA HIS A 79 -12.91 4.22 -4.01
C HIS A 79 -11.63 3.39 -4.08
N CYS A 80 -10.72 3.72 -4.98
CA CYS A 80 -9.42 3.07 -5.10
C CYS A 80 -8.32 3.95 -4.57
N VAL A 81 -7.23 3.32 -4.17
CA VAL A 81 -5.97 3.99 -3.85
C VAL A 81 -4.97 3.59 -4.91
N ILE A 82 -4.21 4.56 -5.40
CA ILE A 82 -3.16 4.31 -6.39
C ILE A 82 -1.84 4.34 -5.65
N LEU A 83 -1.14 3.20 -5.67
CA LEU A 83 0.17 3.05 -5.05
C LEU A 83 1.22 3.03 -6.15
N ARG A 84 2.15 3.99 -6.12
CA ARG A 84 3.27 4.00 -7.06
C ARG A 84 4.52 3.58 -6.31
N GLY A 85 5.13 2.51 -6.79
CA GLY A 85 6.31 1.95 -6.18
C GLY A 85 7.15 1.20 -7.19
N ARG A 86 8.29 0.73 -6.74
CA ARG A 86 9.19 -0.06 -7.58
C ARG A 86 8.91 -1.53 -7.35
N LEU A 87 8.64 -2.26 -8.43
CA LEU A 87 8.30 -3.67 -8.35
C LEU A 87 9.54 -4.54 -8.49
N SER A 88 9.74 -5.46 -7.56
CA SER A 88 10.71 -6.53 -7.72
C SER A 88 10.00 -7.87 -7.66
N ILE A 89 10.60 -8.89 -8.28
CA ILE A 89 10.04 -10.22 -8.36
C ILE A 89 10.97 -11.15 -7.60
N GLU A 90 10.42 -11.88 -6.62
CA GLU A 90 11.17 -12.83 -5.81
C GLU A 90 11.39 -14.14 -6.57
N GLU A 91 12.29 -14.97 -6.07
CA GLU A 91 12.60 -16.25 -6.71
C GLU A 91 11.39 -17.16 -6.84
N ASP A 92 10.47 -17.09 -5.87
CA ASP A 92 9.25 -17.90 -5.90
C ASP A 92 8.14 -17.29 -6.78
N GLY A 93 8.42 -16.18 -7.43
CA GLY A 93 7.46 -15.52 -8.32
C GLY A 93 6.58 -14.48 -7.65
N ALA A 94 6.68 -14.31 -6.33
CA ALA A 94 5.92 -13.28 -5.64
C ALA A 94 6.47 -11.89 -5.97
N GLY A 95 5.59 -10.88 -5.95
CA GLY A 95 5.99 -9.51 -6.16
C GLY A 95 6.24 -8.80 -4.83
N VAL A 96 7.14 -7.82 -4.88
CA VAL A 96 7.36 -6.90 -3.76
C VAL A 96 7.31 -5.49 -4.33
N LEU A 97 6.40 -4.68 -3.80
CA LEU A 97 6.29 -3.27 -4.18
C LEU A 97 6.98 -2.43 -3.11
N ASP A 98 8.06 -1.75 -3.50
CA ASP A 98 8.77 -0.84 -2.59
C ASP A 98 8.12 0.53 -2.67
N LEU A 99 7.42 0.88 -1.61
CA LEU A 99 6.69 2.14 -1.50
C LEU A 99 7.46 3.07 -0.56
N GLY A 100 8.63 3.51 -1.02
CA GLY A 100 9.43 4.45 -0.22
C GLY A 100 9.99 3.87 1.06
N GLY A 101 10.39 2.60 1.04
CA GLY A 101 10.93 1.91 2.22
C GLY A 101 9.96 0.91 2.83
N ALA A 102 8.66 1.09 2.64
CA ALA A 102 7.70 0.07 3.02
C ALA A 102 7.64 -0.97 1.90
N LEU A 103 7.81 -2.23 2.25
CA LEU A 103 7.78 -3.33 1.28
C LEU A 103 6.44 -4.03 1.37
N ILE A 104 5.70 -4.04 0.28
CA ILE A 104 4.37 -4.65 0.22
C ILE A 104 4.46 -5.92 -0.59
N LEU A 105 4.13 -7.06 0.05
CA LEU A 105 4.10 -8.35 -0.64
C LEU A 105 2.84 -8.43 -1.49
N LEU A 106 3.00 -8.90 -2.73
CA LEU A 106 1.90 -9.01 -3.67
C LEU A 106 1.92 -10.40 -4.31
N ASP A 107 0.74 -11.00 -4.40
CA ASP A 107 0.58 -12.18 -5.23
C ASP A 107 0.32 -11.72 -6.66
N LEU A 108 1.00 -12.35 -7.61
CA LEU A 108 0.81 -12.07 -9.02
C LEU A 108 -0.23 -13.04 -9.57
N ALA A 109 -1.27 -12.53 -10.23
CA ALA A 109 -2.28 -13.39 -10.85
C ALA A 109 -1.68 -14.21 -11.98
N ALA A 110 -0.67 -13.65 -12.64
CA ALA A 110 0.11 -14.29 -13.69
C ALA A 110 1.48 -13.63 -13.75
N PRO A 111 2.50 -14.27 -14.34
CA PRO A 111 3.79 -13.62 -14.47
C PRO A 111 3.68 -12.30 -15.23
N VAL A 112 4.41 -11.28 -14.76
CA VAL A 112 4.49 -9.99 -15.46
C VAL A 112 5.50 -10.07 -16.58
N PRO A 113 5.44 -9.16 -17.59
CA PRO A 113 6.48 -9.11 -18.61
C PRO A 113 7.87 -8.92 -18.00
N GLU A 114 8.89 -9.49 -18.63
CA GLU A 114 10.25 -9.47 -18.10
C GLU A 114 10.79 -8.06 -17.86
N ASP A 115 10.41 -7.11 -18.71
CA ASP A 115 10.90 -5.75 -18.61
C ASP A 115 10.22 -4.93 -17.51
N VAL A 116 9.25 -5.51 -16.81
CA VAL A 116 8.53 -4.81 -15.72
C VAL A 116 9.29 -4.91 -14.40
N ALA A 117 9.97 -6.02 -14.15
CA ALA A 117 10.74 -6.20 -12.91
C ALA A 117 11.78 -5.10 -12.77
N GLY A 118 11.88 -4.50 -11.60
CA GLY A 118 12.82 -3.42 -11.33
C GLY A 118 12.33 -2.04 -11.75
N THR A 119 11.13 -1.91 -12.28
CA THR A 119 10.62 -0.62 -12.75
C THR A 119 9.57 -0.05 -11.81
N TRP A 120 9.29 1.23 -12.00
CA TRP A 120 8.23 1.92 -11.28
C TRP A 120 6.89 1.60 -11.91
N ILE A 121 5.93 1.20 -11.08
CA ILE A 121 4.58 0.85 -11.53
C ILE A 121 3.55 1.58 -10.69
N GLU A 122 2.33 1.63 -11.19
CA GLU A 122 1.15 2.08 -10.44
C GLU A 122 0.22 0.89 -10.24
N LEU A 123 -0.24 0.72 -9.00
CA LEU A 123 -1.16 -0.34 -8.62
C LEU A 123 -2.43 0.28 -8.08
N TRP A 124 -3.59 -0.09 -8.65
CA TRP A 124 -4.91 0.34 -8.20
C TRP A 124 -5.49 -0.71 -7.27
N VAL A 125 -5.86 -0.30 -6.07
CA VAL A 125 -6.46 -1.21 -5.09
C VAL A 125 -7.61 -0.50 -4.40
N GLU A 126 -8.74 -1.19 -4.26
CA GLU A 126 -9.85 -0.68 -3.47
C GLU A 126 -9.36 -0.42 -2.04
N ARG A 127 -9.78 0.71 -1.45
CA ARG A 127 -9.23 1.11 -0.14
C ARG A 127 -9.48 0.09 0.97
N GLU A 128 -10.58 -0.66 0.90
CA GLU A 128 -10.90 -1.68 1.90
C GLU A 128 -10.01 -2.90 1.81
N ARG A 129 -9.26 -3.05 0.73
CA ARG A 129 -8.32 -4.15 0.53
C ARG A 129 -6.89 -3.78 0.91
N ILE A 130 -6.68 -2.55 1.37
CA ILE A 130 -5.39 -2.11 1.89
C ILE A 130 -5.55 -1.97 3.40
N SER A 131 -4.67 -2.61 4.15
CA SER A 131 -4.72 -2.58 5.61
C SER A 131 -3.42 -2.06 6.18
N LEU A 132 -3.55 -1.27 7.25
CA LEU A 132 -2.43 -0.80 8.03
C LEU A 132 -2.46 -1.50 9.38
N HIS A 133 -1.33 -2.09 9.75
CA HIS A 133 -1.14 -2.80 11.00
C HIS A 133 -0.11 -2.03 11.83
N PRO A 134 -0.55 -1.18 12.78
CA PRO A 134 0.39 -0.45 13.62
C PRO A 134 1.10 -1.38 14.58
N TYR A 135 2.33 -1.05 14.91
CA TYR A 135 3.08 -1.81 15.90
C TYR A 135 3.99 -0.88 16.69
N ALA A 136 4.32 -1.33 17.90
CA ALA A 136 5.24 -0.61 18.77
C ALA A 136 6.68 -0.99 18.43
N LEU A 137 7.55 -0.03 18.52
CA LEU A 137 8.98 -0.26 18.38
C LEU A 137 9.61 -0.61 19.73
#